data_6365c6f1003f8a0e38324c161439ba83
#
_entry.id   6365c6f1003f8a0e38324c161439ba83
#
_cell.length_a   1.000
_cell.length_b   1.000
_cell.length_c   1.000
_cell.angle_alpha   90.00
_cell.angle_beta   90.00
_cell.angle_gamma   90.00
#
_symmetry.space_group_name_H-M   'P 1'
#
loop_
_entity.id
_entity.type
_entity.pdbx_description
1 polymer ?
#
loop_
_entity_poly.entity_id
_entity_poly.type
_entity_poly.pdbx_seq_one_letter_code
_entity_poly.pdbx_strand_id
1 'polypeptide(L)'
;MAYSMNPYQGCEHGCIYCYARNTHEYYGFSAGLDFESKIIVKEKAGLLLEQQLMDPNWQPSPIMLSGNTDCYQPLERKLGITRKMLAVLARFKHPVAIITKNSLITRDIDILKDLASDQLVHVMISITTMDEGLRSLMEPRTASAIKRLKTIEALVAAGIPAGVMTAPIIPGLNHHEIPNLIRAAADHGAMTAGMEVVRLNGSIAKIFEDWLRKNLPDRFDKVWNQISSLHGGKVNDSVFGRRMSGEGNIADIIKQLFISSRRRYLSRRHMPPFDLTKFRKSGNLTLF
;
A
#
# COMPACT_ATOMS: atom_id res chain seq x y z
N MET A 1 7.94 11.07 -0.43
CA MET A 1 8.80 10.29 0.48
C MET A 1 10.09 9.96 -0.23
N ALA A 2 11.24 10.23 0.39
CA ALA A 2 12.55 10.04 -0.24
C ALA A 2 13.03 8.58 -0.20
N TYR A 3 12.60 7.82 0.81
CA TYR A 3 13.10 6.46 1.06
C TYR A 3 11.97 5.44 1.09
N SER A 4 12.29 4.22 0.64
CA SER A 4 11.40 3.06 0.71
C SER A 4 12.16 1.86 1.24
N MET A 5 11.54 1.08 2.12
CA MET A 5 12.09 -0.14 2.67
C MET A 5 11.10 -1.30 2.52
N ASN A 6 11.64 -2.45 2.14
CA ASN A 6 10.85 -3.65 1.93
C ASN A 6 11.59 -4.83 2.57
N PRO A 7 11.07 -5.43 3.66
CA PRO A 7 11.72 -6.57 4.33
C PRO A 7 11.70 -7.85 3.50
N TYR A 8 10.85 -7.88 2.49
CA TYR A 8 10.67 -9.02 1.60
C TYR A 8 10.79 -8.60 0.14
N GLN A 9 11.21 -9.54 -0.71
CA GLN A 9 11.09 -9.45 -2.17
C GLN A 9 10.24 -10.64 -2.63
N GLY A 10 9.22 -10.38 -3.46
CA GLY A 10 8.09 -11.28 -3.65
C GLY A 10 7.00 -11.04 -2.61
N CYS A 11 5.78 -11.51 -2.88
CA CYS A 11 4.64 -11.27 -2.00
C CYS A 11 3.59 -12.37 -2.12
N GLU A 12 3.33 -13.07 -1.01
CA GLU A 12 2.35 -14.15 -0.94
C GLU A 12 0.91 -13.70 -1.19
N HIS A 13 0.59 -12.40 -1.09
CA HIS A 13 -0.77 -11.90 -1.35
C HIS A 13 -1.27 -12.25 -2.76
N GLY A 14 -0.38 -12.37 -3.75
CA GLY A 14 -0.71 -12.85 -5.08
C GLY A 14 -1.57 -11.92 -5.91
N CYS A 15 -1.61 -10.62 -5.59
CA CYS A 15 -2.40 -9.66 -6.36
C CYS A 15 -2.05 -9.71 -7.84
N ILE A 16 -3.08 -9.89 -8.69
CA ILE A 16 -2.89 -10.15 -10.13
C ILE A 16 -2.36 -8.93 -10.89
N TYR A 17 -2.63 -7.75 -10.41
CA TYR A 17 -2.24 -6.46 -11.01
C TYR A 17 -0.94 -5.88 -10.42
N CYS A 18 -0.23 -6.61 -9.55
CA CYS A 18 0.86 -6.05 -8.75
C CYS A 18 2.06 -5.67 -9.61
N TYR A 19 2.38 -4.36 -9.64
CA TYR A 19 3.54 -3.84 -10.38
C TYR A 19 4.89 -4.38 -9.88
N ALA A 20 4.94 -4.82 -8.63
CA ALA A 20 6.15 -5.37 -8.03
C ALA A 20 6.57 -6.73 -8.61
N ARG A 21 5.68 -7.44 -9.33
CA ARG A 21 5.97 -8.74 -9.94
C ARG A 21 7.19 -8.69 -10.86
N ASN A 22 7.33 -7.64 -11.66
CA ASN A 22 8.47 -7.47 -12.57
C ASN A 22 9.83 -7.40 -11.85
N THR A 23 9.85 -7.01 -10.57
CA THR A 23 11.11 -6.95 -9.81
C THR A 23 11.69 -8.33 -9.51
N HIS A 24 10.90 -9.39 -9.63
CA HIS A 24 11.35 -10.77 -9.45
C HIS A 24 12.25 -11.26 -10.60
N GLU A 25 12.04 -10.69 -11.78
CA GLU A 25 12.83 -11.00 -12.98
C GLU A 25 14.31 -10.61 -12.81
N TYR A 26 14.63 -9.59 -11.98
CA TYR A 26 16.02 -9.26 -11.65
C TYR A 26 16.77 -10.35 -10.87
N TYR A 27 16.04 -11.27 -10.26
CA TYR A 27 16.59 -12.42 -9.54
C TYR A 27 16.54 -13.71 -10.34
N GLY A 28 16.18 -13.64 -11.64
CA GLY A 28 16.04 -14.82 -12.50
C GLY A 28 14.75 -15.62 -12.26
N PHE A 29 13.79 -15.07 -11.52
CA PHE A 29 12.49 -15.69 -11.25
C PHE A 29 11.40 -15.12 -12.16
N SER A 30 10.33 -15.90 -12.39
CA SER A 30 9.21 -15.40 -13.17
C SER A 30 8.37 -14.38 -12.39
N ALA A 31 7.77 -13.41 -13.11
CA ALA A 31 6.80 -12.48 -12.55
C ALA A 31 5.45 -13.15 -12.17
N GLY A 32 5.24 -14.40 -12.56
CA GLY A 32 4.04 -15.20 -12.29
C GLY A 32 4.04 -15.80 -10.89
N LEU A 33 3.95 -17.13 -10.81
CA LEU A 33 3.86 -17.87 -9.55
C LEU A 33 5.12 -17.75 -8.68
N ASP A 34 6.30 -17.58 -9.28
CA ASP A 34 7.53 -17.43 -8.50
C ASP A 34 7.46 -16.20 -7.58
N PHE A 35 6.85 -15.09 -8.05
CA PHE A 35 6.65 -13.89 -7.23
C PHE A 35 5.83 -14.15 -5.96
N GLU A 36 4.95 -15.14 -5.99
CA GLU A 36 4.05 -15.47 -4.88
C GLU A 36 4.57 -16.58 -3.98
N SER A 37 5.48 -17.41 -4.48
CA SER A 37 5.93 -18.64 -3.82
C SER A 37 7.41 -18.62 -3.45
N LYS A 38 8.26 -17.86 -4.14
CA LYS A 38 9.69 -17.73 -3.88
C LYS A 38 9.98 -16.38 -3.24
N ILE A 39 9.75 -16.27 -1.93
CA ILE A 39 9.94 -15.02 -1.21
C ILE A 39 11.39 -14.91 -0.72
N ILE A 40 12.09 -13.86 -1.18
CA ILE A 40 13.43 -13.52 -0.67
C ILE A 40 13.25 -12.72 0.63
N VAL A 41 13.77 -13.28 1.71
CA VAL A 41 13.63 -12.72 3.07
C VAL A 41 14.89 -11.95 3.43
N LYS A 42 14.75 -10.71 3.86
CA LYS A 42 15.86 -9.85 4.30
C LYS A 42 15.99 -9.93 5.83
N GLU A 43 16.47 -11.02 6.34
CA GLU A 43 16.54 -11.31 7.79
C GLU A 43 17.25 -10.22 8.59
N LYS A 44 18.29 -9.60 8.02
CA LYS A 44 19.09 -8.54 8.66
C LYS A 44 18.51 -7.14 8.44
N ALA A 45 17.26 -6.99 7.94
CA ALA A 45 16.69 -5.68 7.60
C ALA A 45 16.66 -4.72 8.80
N GLY A 46 16.33 -5.20 10.00
CA GLY A 46 16.34 -4.39 11.21
C GLY A 46 17.76 -3.90 11.58
N LEU A 47 18.75 -4.77 11.50
CA LEU A 47 20.14 -4.42 11.79
C LEU A 47 20.71 -3.40 10.78
N LEU A 48 20.45 -3.62 9.50
CA LEU A 48 20.89 -2.70 8.44
C LEU A 48 20.19 -1.33 8.56
N LEU A 49 18.91 -1.31 8.93
CA LEU A 49 18.19 -0.08 9.22
C LEU A 49 18.84 0.67 10.40
N GLU A 50 19.14 -0.02 11.49
CA GLU A 50 19.81 0.58 12.64
C GLU A 50 21.16 1.21 12.26
N GLN A 51 22.01 0.48 11.54
CA GLN A 51 23.28 0.98 11.05
C GLN A 51 23.10 2.23 10.17
N GLN A 52 22.10 2.24 9.28
CA GLN A 52 21.80 3.40 8.43
C GLN A 52 21.35 4.61 9.24
N LEU A 53 20.53 4.43 10.27
CA LEU A 53 20.05 5.52 11.12
C LEU A 53 21.15 6.11 12.02
N MET A 54 22.20 5.34 12.29
CA MET A 54 23.39 5.78 13.03
C MET A 54 24.40 6.55 12.17
N ASP A 55 24.27 6.53 10.84
CA ASP A 55 25.15 7.28 9.94
C ASP A 55 25.12 8.77 10.30
N PRO A 56 26.30 9.41 10.53
CA PRO A 56 26.39 10.84 10.86
C PRO A 56 25.71 11.76 9.83
N ASN A 57 25.67 11.34 8.57
CA ASN A 57 25.09 12.11 7.47
C ASN A 57 23.59 11.85 7.27
N TRP A 58 23.00 10.90 7.99
CA TRP A 58 21.58 10.61 7.87
C TRP A 58 20.72 11.81 8.29
N GLN A 59 19.81 12.20 7.41
CA GLN A 59 18.79 13.22 7.68
C GLN A 59 17.42 12.56 7.76
N PRO A 60 16.62 12.81 8.80
CA PRO A 60 15.33 12.17 8.97
C PRO A 60 14.35 12.61 7.89
N SER A 61 13.78 11.65 7.20
CA SER A 61 12.70 11.81 6.23
C SER A 61 11.80 10.59 6.30
N PRO A 62 10.48 10.72 6.19
CA PRO A 62 9.58 9.57 6.32
C PRO A 62 9.96 8.42 5.39
N ILE A 63 10.22 7.25 5.99
CA ILE A 63 10.49 6.00 5.25
C ILE A 63 9.15 5.34 4.92
N MET A 64 8.94 4.96 3.64
CA MET A 64 7.79 4.14 3.23
C MET A 64 8.11 2.66 3.46
N LEU A 65 7.40 2.00 4.37
CA LEU A 65 7.34 0.54 4.42
C LEU A 65 6.29 0.03 3.44
N SER A 66 6.63 -1.03 2.70
CA SER A 66 5.80 -1.59 1.61
C SER A 66 5.69 -0.72 0.36
N GLY A 67 6.71 0.02 0.02
CA GLY A 67 6.75 0.73 -1.26
C GLY A 67 6.79 -0.20 -2.48
N ASN A 68 7.14 -1.47 -2.30
CA ASN A 68 7.19 -2.51 -3.34
C ASN A 68 6.35 -3.74 -2.96
N THR A 69 6.76 -4.51 -1.96
CA THR A 69 6.05 -5.70 -1.49
C THR A 69 5.41 -5.44 -0.13
N ASP A 70 4.30 -6.10 0.17
CA ASP A 70 3.59 -5.88 1.43
C ASP A 70 4.41 -6.39 2.62
N CYS A 71 4.72 -5.52 3.55
CA CYS A 71 5.50 -5.85 4.75
C CYS A 71 4.70 -6.70 5.76
N TYR A 72 3.38 -6.78 5.62
CA TYR A 72 2.49 -7.65 6.42
C TYR A 72 1.92 -8.82 5.62
N GLN A 73 2.59 -9.25 4.54
CA GLN A 73 2.22 -10.47 3.84
C GLN A 73 2.18 -11.67 4.82
N PRO A 74 1.49 -12.79 4.49
CA PRO A 74 1.27 -13.90 5.44
C PRO A 74 2.53 -14.40 6.16
N LEU A 75 3.67 -14.45 5.46
CA LEU A 75 4.97 -14.90 6.00
C LEU A 75 5.44 -14.05 7.20
N GLU A 76 5.09 -12.77 7.23
CA GLU A 76 5.45 -11.84 8.32
C GLU A 76 4.89 -12.32 9.68
N ARG A 77 3.78 -13.05 9.68
CA ARG A 77 3.21 -13.62 10.93
C ARG A 77 4.23 -14.51 11.64
N LYS A 78 5.00 -15.26 10.87
CA LYS A 78 6.02 -16.21 11.37
C LYS A 78 7.37 -15.54 11.63
N LEU A 79 7.80 -14.67 10.75
CA LEU A 79 9.19 -14.13 10.76
C LEU A 79 9.34 -12.87 11.61
N GLY A 80 8.32 -12.02 11.69
CA GLY A 80 8.33 -10.83 12.55
C GLY A 80 9.36 -9.77 12.16
N ILE A 81 9.81 -9.73 10.89
CA ILE A 81 10.88 -8.80 10.46
C ILE A 81 10.37 -7.36 10.44
N THR A 82 9.14 -7.13 9.99
CA THR A 82 8.51 -5.81 10.02
C THR A 82 8.42 -5.28 11.45
N ARG A 83 8.00 -6.12 12.40
CA ARG A 83 7.97 -5.75 13.82
C ARG A 83 9.34 -5.34 14.35
N LYS A 84 10.41 -6.10 14.00
CA LYS A 84 11.79 -5.76 14.37
C LYS A 84 12.21 -4.40 13.78
N MET A 85 11.88 -4.12 12.53
CA MET A 85 12.16 -2.83 11.90
C MET A 85 11.40 -1.69 12.58
N LEU A 86 10.12 -1.89 12.92
CA LEU A 86 9.32 -0.91 13.65
C LEU A 86 9.90 -0.60 15.03
N ALA A 87 10.39 -1.62 15.76
CA ALA A 87 11.06 -1.43 17.04
C ALA A 87 12.33 -0.57 16.92
N VAL A 88 13.10 -0.74 15.83
CA VAL A 88 14.25 0.15 15.53
C VAL A 88 13.77 1.57 15.27
N LEU A 89 12.76 1.77 14.42
CA LEU A 89 12.22 3.09 14.10
C LEU A 89 11.67 3.81 15.35
N ALA A 90 10.99 3.09 16.24
CA ALA A 90 10.49 3.62 17.49
C ALA A 90 11.64 4.06 18.43
N ARG A 91 12.68 3.24 18.57
CA ARG A 91 13.86 3.56 19.39
C ARG A 91 14.59 4.82 18.90
N PHE A 92 14.72 5.00 17.59
CA PHE A 92 15.34 6.18 16.98
C PHE A 92 14.38 7.35 16.82
N LYS A 93 13.11 7.21 17.19
CA LYS A 93 12.06 8.19 16.96
C LYS A 93 12.04 8.65 15.50
N HIS A 94 12.10 7.70 14.56
CA HIS A 94 12.19 7.97 13.13
C HIS A 94 10.81 7.87 12.46
N PRO A 95 10.41 8.83 11.60
CA PRO A 95 9.11 8.84 10.96
C PRO A 95 8.97 7.70 9.92
N VAL A 96 7.79 7.08 9.91
CA VAL A 96 7.46 5.96 9.00
C VAL A 96 6.04 6.08 8.46
N ALA A 97 5.89 5.79 7.17
CA ALA A 97 4.60 5.57 6.55
C ALA A 97 4.48 4.11 6.14
N ILE A 98 3.33 3.51 6.39
CA ILE A 98 3.08 2.09 6.13
C ILE A 98 1.89 1.96 5.20
N ILE A 99 1.99 1.08 4.21
CA ILE A 99 0.85 0.69 3.38
C ILE A 99 0.72 -0.84 3.38
N THR A 100 -0.50 -1.36 3.60
CA THR A 100 -0.73 -2.81 3.62
C THR A 100 -2.15 -3.18 3.22
N LYS A 101 -2.32 -4.41 2.74
CA LYS A 101 -3.60 -5.09 2.48
C LYS A 101 -3.96 -6.11 3.58
N ASN A 102 -3.18 -6.15 4.67
CA ASN A 102 -3.33 -7.19 5.70
C ASN A 102 -3.70 -6.61 7.07
N SER A 103 -4.62 -7.27 7.74
CA SER A 103 -5.01 -6.95 9.11
C SER A 103 -3.95 -7.33 10.16
N LEU A 104 -2.88 -8.04 9.78
CA LEU A 104 -1.79 -8.43 10.69
C LEU A 104 -1.09 -7.21 11.33
N ILE A 105 -1.18 -6.02 10.74
CA ILE A 105 -0.64 -4.78 11.30
C ILE A 105 -1.18 -4.50 12.72
N THR A 106 -2.38 -4.98 13.05
CA THR A 106 -2.95 -4.82 14.41
C THR A 106 -2.15 -5.52 15.50
N ARG A 107 -1.30 -6.51 15.14
CA ARG A 107 -0.35 -7.16 16.06
C ARG A 107 0.63 -6.15 16.66
N ASP A 108 0.97 -5.10 15.90
CA ASP A 108 2.05 -4.17 16.21
C ASP A 108 1.51 -2.81 16.72
N ILE A 109 0.23 -2.76 17.15
CA ILE A 109 -0.42 -1.56 17.68
C ILE A 109 0.37 -0.94 18.85
N ASP A 110 0.99 -1.74 19.69
CA ASP A 110 1.83 -1.29 20.78
C ASP A 110 2.96 -0.36 20.31
N ILE A 111 3.72 -0.76 19.31
CA ILE A 111 4.83 0.04 18.74
C ILE A 111 4.27 1.22 17.93
N LEU A 112 3.22 0.98 17.15
CA LEU A 112 2.61 2.03 16.32
C LEU A 112 2.00 3.15 17.17
N LYS A 113 1.45 2.83 18.35
CA LYS A 113 0.91 3.81 19.30
C LYS A 113 2.02 4.67 19.88
N ASP A 114 3.17 4.09 20.24
CA ASP A 114 4.35 4.85 20.69
C ASP A 114 4.83 5.83 19.59
N LEU A 115 4.95 5.37 18.37
CA LEU A 115 5.28 6.25 17.22
C LEU A 115 4.21 7.33 16.97
N ALA A 116 2.93 7.00 17.12
CA ALA A 116 1.84 7.94 16.92
C ALA A 116 1.82 9.06 17.97
N SER A 117 2.20 8.78 19.22
CA SER A 117 2.27 9.77 20.29
C SER A 117 3.27 10.90 20.00
N ASP A 118 4.28 10.63 19.20
CA ASP A 118 5.29 11.58 18.71
C ASP A 118 5.04 12.07 17.27
N GLN A 119 3.87 11.78 16.68
CA GLN A 119 3.54 12.12 15.28
C GLN A 119 4.53 11.53 14.26
N LEU A 120 4.97 10.28 14.47
CA LEU A 120 6.00 9.61 13.67
C LEU A 120 5.46 8.47 12.79
N VAL A 121 4.15 8.23 12.77
CA VAL A 121 3.58 7.15 11.95
C VAL A 121 2.32 7.57 11.21
N HIS A 122 2.25 7.17 9.95
CA HIS A 122 1.02 7.15 9.17
C HIS A 122 0.78 5.76 8.60
N VAL A 123 -0.47 5.29 8.65
CA VAL A 123 -0.85 3.99 8.11
C VAL A 123 -1.89 4.18 7.01
N MET A 124 -1.66 3.52 5.86
CA MET A 124 -2.63 3.43 4.78
C MET A 124 -3.05 1.96 4.61
N ILE A 125 -4.33 1.70 4.76
CA ILE A 125 -4.90 0.37 4.50
C ILE A 125 -5.45 0.35 3.07
N SER A 126 -4.88 -0.52 2.22
CA SER A 126 -5.36 -0.62 0.84
C SER A 126 -6.65 -1.43 0.78
N ILE A 127 -7.70 -0.84 0.19
CA ILE A 127 -8.96 -1.52 -0.12
C ILE A 127 -9.28 -1.25 -1.58
N THR A 128 -9.22 -2.29 -2.41
CA THR A 128 -9.36 -2.18 -3.87
C THR A 128 -10.83 -2.28 -4.29
N THR A 129 -11.59 -3.11 -3.60
CA THR A 129 -13.02 -3.36 -3.85
C THR A 129 -13.71 -3.80 -2.57
N MET A 130 -15.00 -3.55 -2.47
CA MET A 130 -15.89 -4.06 -1.42
C MET A 130 -16.57 -5.37 -1.84
N ASP A 131 -16.54 -5.71 -3.13
CA ASP A 131 -17.02 -6.99 -3.67
C ASP A 131 -16.02 -8.09 -3.31
N GLU A 132 -16.42 -8.99 -2.42
CA GLU A 132 -15.56 -10.09 -1.93
C GLU A 132 -15.29 -11.14 -3.03
N GLY A 133 -16.22 -11.34 -3.97
CA GLY A 133 -16.02 -12.19 -5.13
C GLY A 133 -14.89 -11.65 -6.02
N LEU A 134 -14.98 -10.37 -6.39
CA LEU A 134 -13.94 -9.70 -7.16
C LEU A 134 -12.59 -9.64 -6.38
N ARG A 135 -12.64 -9.33 -5.07
CA ARG A 135 -11.43 -9.33 -4.24
C ARG A 135 -10.74 -10.69 -4.24
N SER A 136 -11.48 -11.77 -4.04
CA SER A 136 -10.88 -13.13 -3.98
C SER A 136 -10.21 -13.54 -5.28
N LEU A 137 -10.73 -13.09 -6.42
CA LEU A 137 -10.13 -13.31 -7.73
C LEU A 137 -8.88 -12.46 -7.96
N MET A 138 -8.90 -11.18 -7.54
CA MET A 138 -7.80 -10.23 -7.79
C MET A 138 -6.69 -10.29 -6.72
N GLU A 139 -7.03 -10.60 -5.48
CA GLU A 139 -6.17 -10.51 -4.29
C GLU A 139 -6.35 -11.73 -3.37
N PRO A 140 -6.07 -12.95 -3.83
CA PRO A 140 -6.54 -14.20 -3.23
C PRO A 140 -6.17 -14.38 -1.75
N ARG A 141 -4.98 -13.96 -1.34
CA ARG A 141 -4.45 -14.17 0.03
C ARG A 141 -4.35 -12.89 0.87
N THR A 142 -5.11 -11.86 0.51
CA THR A 142 -5.22 -10.64 1.31
C THR A 142 -6.36 -10.74 2.31
N ALA A 143 -6.41 -9.83 3.30
CA ALA A 143 -7.57 -9.72 4.19
C ALA A 143 -8.82 -9.27 3.41
N SER A 144 -10.01 -9.70 3.84
CA SER A 144 -11.27 -9.23 3.26
C SER A 144 -11.47 -7.72 3.44
N ALA A 145 -12.29 -7.09 2.60
CA ALA A 145 -12.58 -5.66 2.70
C ALA A 145 -13.08 -5.26 4.10
N ILE A 146 -13.99 -6.05 4.67
CA ILE A 146 -14.52 -5.82 6.04
C ILE A 146 -13.41 -5.91 7.10
N LYS A 147 -12.49 -6.88 6.99
CA LYS A 147 -11.34 -6.96 7.92
C LYS A 147 -10.43 -5.75 7.78
N ARG A 148 -10.23 -5.24 6.57
CA ARG A 148 -9.41 -4.05 6.33
C ARG A 148 -10.08 -2.78 6.90
N LEU A 149 -11.40 -2.65 6.78
CA LEU A 149 -12.16 -1.56 7.43
C LEU A 149 -12.05 -1.63 8.95
N LYS A 150 -12.27 -2.79 9.56
CA LYS A 150 -12.06 -3.02 11.00
C LYS A 150 -10.62 -2.75 11.44
N THR A 151 -9.65 -2.95 10.55
CA THR A 151 -8.23 -2.61 10.82
C THR A 151 -8.06 -1.10 10.93
N ILE A 152 -8.67 -0.31 10.03
CA ILE A 152 -8.68 1.15 10.14
C ILE A 152 -9.28 1.59 11.47
N GLU A 153 -10.45 1.05 11.82
CA GLU A 153 -11.13 1.35 13.08
C GLU A 153 -10.26 1.05 14.30
N ALA A 154 -9.63 -0.13 14.36
CA ALA A 154 -8.75 -0.53 15.46
C ALA A 154 -7.51 0.39 15.59
N LEU A 155 -6.91 0.78 14.47
CA LEU A 155 -5.78 1.70 14.45
C LEU A 155 -6.19 3.08 14.96
N VAL A 156 -7.29 3.64 14.46
CA VAL A 156 -7.77 4.97 14.85
C VAL A 156 -8.22 4.98 16.32
N ALA A 157 -8.90 3.94 16.79
CA ALA A 157 -9.27 3.79 18.20
C ALA A 157 -8.05 3.72 19.14
N ALA A 158 -6.91 3.23 18.63
CA ALA A 158 -5.62 3.25 19.36
C ALA A 158 -4.87 4.59 19.26
N GLY A 159 -5.43 5.60 18.58
CA GLY A 159 -4.79 6.91 18.37
C GLY A 159 -3.77 6.92 17.23
N ILE A 160 -3.74 5.89 16.38
CA ILE A 160 -2.80 5.79 15.26
C ILE A 160 -3.44 6.42 14.01
N PRO A 161 -2.82 7.44 13.39
CA PRO A 161 -3.33 8.07 12.18
C PRO A 161 -3.43 7.07 11.03
N ALA A 162 -4.65 6.75 10.59
CA ALA A 162 -4.90 5.78 9.53
C ALA A 162 -5.78 6.36 8.42
N GLY A 163 -5.53 5.93 7.18
CA GLY A 163 -6.30 6.28 6.00
C GLY A 163 -6.54 5.08 5.10
N VAL A 164 -7.31 5.29 4.03
CA VAL A 164 -7.59 4.27 3.02
C VAL A 164 -6.85 4.57 1.71
N MET A 165 -6.26 3.55 1.10
CA MET A 165 -5.72 3.61 -0.26
C MET A 165 -6.63 2.83 -1.19
N THR A 166 -7.37 3.54 -2.06
CA THR A 166 -8.22 2.93 -3.09
C THR A 166 -7.38 2.68 -4.35
N ALA A 167 -6.50 1.68 -4.27
CA ALA A 167 -5.52 1.41 -5.32
C ALA A 167 -5.28 -0.10 -5.51
N PRO A 168 -5.22 -0.54 -6.79
CA PRO A 168 -5.49 0.26 -7.98
C PRO A 168 -7.00 0.41 -8.29
N ILE A 169 -7.35 1.54 -8.89
CA ILE A 169 -8.64 1.71 -9.56
C ILE A 169 -8.50 1.09 -10.95
N ILE A 170 -9.37 0.13 -11.24
CA ILE A 170 -9.43 -0.58 -12.53
C ILE A 170 -10.76 -0.18 -13.20
N PRO A 171 -10.72 0.66 -14.26
CA PRO A 171 -11.93 1.08 -14.93
C PRO A 171 -12.67 -0.14 -15.50
N GLY A 172 -14.01 -0.11 -15.43
CA GLY A 172 -14.85 -1.25 -15.80
C GLY A 172 -15.00 -2.32 -14.73
N LEU A 173 -14.12 -2.36 -13.68
CA LEU A 173 -14.23 -3.32 -12.58
C LEU A 173 -14.68 -2.67 -11.25
N ASN A 174 -13.91 -1.74 -10.70
CA ASN A 174 -14.11 -1.24 -9.34
C ASN A 174 -14.25 0.30 -9.21
N HIS A 175 -14.07 1.07 -10.29
CA HIS A 175 -14.13 2.54 -10.23
C HIS A 175 -15.45 3.09 -9.71
N HIS A 176 -16.56 2.40 -9.96
CA HIS A 176 -17.90 2.79 -9.49
C HIS A 176 -18.06 2.64 -7.97
N GLU A 177 -17.21 1.85 -7.32
CA GLU A 177 -17.23 1.64 -5.86
C GLU A 177 -16.58 2.78 -5.07
N ILE A 178 -15.83 3.68 -5.71
CA ILE A 178 -15.06 4.75 -5.04
C ILE A 178 -15.90 5.51 -3.99
N PRO A 179 -17.14 5.99 -4.28
CA PRO A 179 -17.90 6.73 -3.28
C PRO A 179 -18.28 5.89 -2.06
N ASN A 180 -18.71 4.65 -2.27
CA ASN A 180 -19.12 3.75 -1.20
C ASN A 180 -17.93 3.30 -0.36
N LEU A 181 -16.79 3.03 -1.00
CA LEU A 181 -15.55 2.64 -0.32
C LEU A 181 -15.02 3.77 0.56
N ILE A 182 -14.94 5.01 0.05
CA ILE A 182 -14.47 6.16 0.83
C ILE A 182 -15.43 6.46 1.98
N ARG A 183 -16.75 6.34 1.76
CA ARG A 183 -17.74 6.47 2.83
C ARG A 183 -17.52 5.41 3.91
N ALA A 184 -17.45 4.12 3.55
CA ALA A 184 -17.22 3.05 4.49
C ALA A 184 -15.92 3.24 5.29
N ALA A 185 -14.82 3.64 4.63
CA ALA A 185 -13.58 3.95 5.31
C ALA A 185 -13.71 5.13 6.28
N ALA A 186 -14.45 6.19 5.90
CA ALA A 186 -14.73 7.32 6.77
C ALA A 186 -15.56 6.90 7.98
N ASP A 187 -16.58 6.06 7.81
CA ASP A 187 -17.42 5.52 8.90
C ASP A 187 -16.60 4.71 9.91
N HIS A 188 -15.51 4.05 9.47
CA HIS A 188 -14.53 3.36 10.33
C HIS A 188 -13.37 4.25 10.79
N GLY A 189 -13.49 5.57 10.66
CA GLY A 189 -12.54 6.52 11.24
C GLY A 189 -11.37 6.94 10.35
N ALA A 190 -11.29 6.52 9.09
CA ALA A 190 -10.21 6.93 8.19
C ALA A 190 -10.07 8.46 8.17
N MET A 191 -8.82 8.95 8.26
CA MET A 191 -8.49 10.37 8.29
C MET A 191 -8.21 10.94 6.90
N THR A 192 -7.86 10.10 5.94
CA THR A 192 -7.59 10.48 4.56
C THR A 192 -7.88 9.33 3.60
N ALA A 193 -7.94 9.66 2.31
CA ALA A 193 -7.98 8.68 1.22
C ALA A 193 -6.96 9.04 0.15
N GLY A 194 -6.33 8.00 -0.42
CA GLY A 194 -5.49 8.08 -1.62
C GLY A 194 -6.05 7.19 -2.72
N MET A 195 -5.66 7.43 -3.96
CA MET A 195 -5.98 6.57 -5.10
C MET A 195 -4.82 6.51 -6.09
N GLU A 196 -4.76 5.40 -6.84
CA GLU A 196 -3.95 5.25 -8.04
C GLU A 196 -4.72 4.42 -9.05
N VAL A 197 -4.58 4.73 -10.35
CA VAL A 197 -5.16 3.91 -11.41
C VAL A 197 -4.24 2.73 -11.72
N VAL A 198 -4.80 1.65 -12.24
CA VAL A 198 -4.04 0.47 -12.67
C VAL A 198 -3.08 0.83 -13.80
N ARG A 199 -1.89 0.24 -13.75
CA ARG A 199 -0.91 0.25 -14.84
C ARG A 199 -0.31 -1.14 -14.98
N LEU A 200 -0.25 -1.64 -16.19
CA LEU A 200 0.16 -3.01 -16.48
C LEU A 200 1.51 -3.01 -17.22
N ASN A 201 2.58 -2.69 -16.50
CA ASN A 201 3.93 -2.61 -17.05
C ASN A 201 4.60 -3.99 -17.17
N GLY A 202 5.40 -4.19 -18.22
CA GLY A 202 6.18 -5.42 -18.42
C GLY A 202 5.31 -6.68 -18.49
N SER A 203 5.74 -7.73 -17.82
CA SER A 203 5.10 -9.05 -17.81
C SER A 203 3.68 -9.04 -17.22
N ILE A 204 3.35 -8.02 -16.41
CA ILE A 204 2.04 -7.91 -15.75
C ILE A 204 0.92 -7.74 -16.78
N ALA A 205 1.17 -7.08 -17.92
CA ALA A 205 0.18 -6.92 -18.98
C ALA A 205 -0.37 -8.27 -19.43
N LYS A 206 0.52 -9.23 -19.74
CA LYS A 206 0.14 -10.57 -20.16
C LYS A 206 -0.53 -11.37 -19.05
N ILE A 207 -0.04 -11.26 -17.82
CA ILE A 207 -0.61 -11.96 -16.65
C ILE A 207 -2.03 -11.47 -16.38
N PHE A 208 -2.25 -10.16 -16.42
CA PHE A 208 -3.57 -9.55 -16.18
C PHE A 208 -4.53 -9.84 -17.35
N GLU A 209 -4.06 -9.82 -18.58
CA GLU A 209 -4.84 -10.16 -19.77
C GLU A 209 -5.36 -11.60 -19.69
N ASP A 210 -4.48 -12.56 -19.43
CA ASP A 210 -4.85 -13.99 -19.28
C ASP A 210 -5.85 -14.19 -18.13
N TRP A 211 -5.59 -13.55 -16.98
CA TRP A 211 -6.50 -13.59 -15.85
C TRP A 211 -7.88 -13.01 -16.18
N LEU A 212 -7.93 -11.86 -16.87
CA LEU A 212 -9.18 -11.17 -17.20
C LEU A 212 -10.01 -12.00 -18.18
N ARG A 213 -9.38 -12.60 -19.20
CA ARG A 213 -10.03 -13.51 -20.16
C ARG A 213 -10.62 -14.74 -19.48
N LYS A 214 -9.91 -15.33 -18.51
CA LYS A 214 -10.34 -16.55 -17.80
C LYS A 214 -11.45 -16.31 -16.79
N ASN A 215 -11.39 -15.21 -16.05
CA ASN A 215 -12.28 -14.98 -14.93
C ASN A 215 -13.46 -14.05 -15.24
N LEU A 216 -13.32 -13.15 -16.22
CA LEU A 216 -14.33 -12.14 -16.56
C LEU A 216 -14.42 -11.95 -18.09
N PRO A 217 -14.64 -13.02 -18.90
CA PRO A 217 -14.61 -12.96 -20.36
C PRO A 217 -15.59 -11.92 -20.92
N ASP A 218 -16.80 -11.83 -20.37
CA ASP A 218 -17.84 -10.89 -20.82
C ASP A 218 -17.48 -9.42 -20.57
N ARG A 219 -16.50 -9.13 -19.72
CA ARG A 219 -16.03 -7.78 -19.40
C ARG A 219 -14.69 -7.46 -20.04
N PHE A 220 -14.06 -8.43 -20.70
CA PHE A 220 -12.69 -8.29 -21.18
C PHE A 220 -12.49 -7.05 -22.05
N ASP A 221 -13.22 -6.92 -23.15
CA ASP A 221 -13.04 -5.82 -24.09
C ASP A 221 -13.27 -4.46 -23.45
N LYS A 222 -14.31 -4.35 -22.64
CA LYS A 222 -14.63 -3.10 -21.92
C LYS A 222 -13.51 -2.69 -20.98
N VAL A 223 -13.03 -3.61 -20.13
CA VAL A 223 -11.98 -3.33 -19.14
C VAL A 223 -10.66 -3.02 -19.81
N TRP A 224 -10.26 -3.84 -20.79
CA TRP A 224 -8.99 -3.69 -21.50
C TRP A 224 -8.93 -2.37 -22.27
N ASN A 225 -9.98 -2.03 -23.00
CA ASN A 225 -10.07 -0.78 -23.75
C ASN A 225 -10.06 0.44 -22.82
N GLN A 226 -10.75 0.36 -21.67
CA GLN A 226 -10.75 1.44 -20.69
C GLN A 226 -9.40 1.62 -20.01
N ILE A 227 -8.66 0.53 -19.69
CA ILE A 227 -7.29 0.63 -19.19
C ILE A 227 -6.38 1.27 -20.25
N SER A 228 -6.49 0.83 -21.51
CA SER A 228 -5.70 1.38 -22.62
C SER A 228 -5.96 2.87 -22.82
N SER A 229 -7.22 3.31 -22.69
CA SER A 229 -7.57 4.73 -22.83
C SER A 229 -6.98 5.62 -21.73
N LEU A 230 -6.72 5.08 -20.53
CA LEU A 230 -6.05 5.83 -19.45
C LEU A 230 -4.59 6.16 -19.78
N HIS A 231 -3.98 5.42 -20.69
CA HIS A 231 -2.54 5.45 -20.95
C HIS A 231 -2.22 5.69 -22.43
N GLY A 232 -3.04 6.48 -23.13
CA GLY A 232 -2.81 6.90 -24.50
C GLY A 232 -2.85 5.75 -25.50
N GLY A 233 -3.76 4.78 -25.33
CA GLY A 233 -3.93 3.61 -26.20
C GLY A 233 -3.05 2.40 -25.84
N LYS A 234 -2.28 2.48 -24.74
CA LYS A 234 -1.46 1.39 -24.20
C LYS A 234 -1.95 1.01 -22.81
N VAL A 235 -1.67 -0.20 -22.34
CA VAL A 235 -2.04 -0.64 -20.99
C VAL A 235 -1.02 -0.22 -19.91
N ASN A 236 0.04 0.47 -20.32
CA ASN A 236 1.12 0.96 -19.46
C ASN A 236 1.57 2.36 -19.85
N ASP A 237 1.93 3.15 -18.85
CA ASP A 237 2.54 4.46 -19.01
C ASP A 237 3.76 4.59 -18.08
N SER A 238 4.89 5.06 -18.61
CA SER A 238 6.11 5.32 -17.85
C SER A 238 6.28 6.79 -17.48
N VAL A 239 5.44 7.70 -18.01
CA VAL A 239 5.57 9.13 -17.78
C VAL A 239 5.29 9.48 -16.32
N PHE A 240 6.27 10.11 -15.68
CA PHE A 240 6.14 10.55 -14.29
C PHE A 240 5.01 11.59 -14.16
N GLY A 241 4.18 11.46 -13.10
CA GLY A 241 3.01 12.29 -12.86
C GLY A 241 1.73 11.77 -13.55
N ARG A 242 1.81 11.24 -14.77
CA ARG A 242 0.67 10.69 -15.51
C ARG A 242 0.39 9.22 -15.22
N ARG A 243 1.44 8.42 -15.07
CA ARG A 243 1.36 6.96 -14.88
C ARG A 243 0.48 6.50 -13.71
N MET A 244 0.27 7.36 -12.70
CA MET A 244 -0.48 7.05 -11.48
C MET A 244 -1.92 7.54 -11.53
N SER A 245 -2.22 8.51 -12.39
CA SER A 245 -3.55 9.16 -12.49
C SER A 245 -4.28 8.85 -13.79
N GLY A 246 -3.54 8.46 -14.85
CA GLY A 246 -4.09 8.35 -16.19
C GLY A 246 -4.43 9.70 -16.82
N GLU A 247 -4.95 9.66 -18.05
CA GLU A 247 -5.45 10.81 -18.82
C GLU A 247 -6.73 10.46 -19.58
N GLY A 248 -7.42 11.48 -20.10
CA GLY A 248 -8.66 11.35 -20.88
C GLY A 248 -9.93 11.20 -20.04
N ASN A 249 -11.06 11.11 -20.70
CA ASN A 249 -12.40 11.20 -20.08
C ASN A 249 -12.61 10.21 -18.92
N ILE A 250 -12.11 8.98 -19.03
CA ILE A 250 -12.27 7.96 -17.96
C ILE A 250 -11.43 8.33 -16.74
N ALA A 251 -10.21 8.82 -16.94
CA ALA A 251 -9.37 9.31 -15.84
C ALA A 251 -10.04 10.50 -15.13
N ASP A 252 -10.63 11.43 -15.89
CA ASP A 252 -11.32 12.58 -15.34
C ASP A 252 -12.55 12.17 -14.53
N ILE A 253 -13.35 11.22 -15.01
CA ILE A 253 -14.50 10.66 -14.26
C ILE A 253 -14.01 10.04 -12.94
N ILE A 254 -12.98 9.19 -12.97
CA ILE A 254 -12.41 8.55 -11.78
C ILE A 254 -11.93 9.63 -10.79
N LYS A 255 -11.20 10.62 -11.27
CA LYS A 255 -10.69 11.73 -10.48
C LYS A 255 -11.82 12.55 -9.84
N GLN A 256 -12.88 12.86 -10.59
CA GLN A 256 -14.05 13.58 -10.08
C GLN A 256 -14.80 12.76 -9.02
N LEU A 257 -15.03 11.47 -9.25
CA LEU A 257 -15.62 10.57 -8.26
C LEU A 257 -14.81 10.56 -6.95
N PHE A 258 -13.49 10.47 -7.08
CA PHE A 258 -12.61 10.46 -5.91
C PHE A 258 -12.62 11.80 -5.16
N ILE A 259 -12.43 12.92 -5.86
CA ILE A 259 -12.37 14.26 -5.26
C ILE A 259 -13.70 14.59 -4.57
N SER A 260 -14.83 14.35 -5.24
CA SER A 260 -16.17 14.62 -4.69
C SER A 260 -16.44 13.76 -3.46
N SER A 261 -16.09 12.48 -3.49
CA SER A 261 -16.24 11.56 -2.36
C SER A 261 -15.37 11.96 -1.19
N ARG A 262 -14.08 12.26 -1.44
CA ARG A 262 -13.15 12.72 -0.41
C ARG A 262 -13.65 14.03 0.23
N ARG A 263 -14.10 14.98 -0.58
CA ARG A 263 -14.68 16.24 -0.08
C ARG A 263 -15.94 16.00 0.76
N ARG A 264 -16.80 15.07 0.35
CA ARG A 264 -18.06 14.78 1.05
C ARG A 264 -17.83 14.10 2.40
N TYR A 265 -16.92 13.12 2.49
CA TYR A 265 -16.81 12.25 3.65
C TYR A 265 -15.59 12.51 4.53
N LEU A 266 -14.54 13.19 4.02
CA LEU A 266 -13.27 13.37 4.72
C LEU A 266 -12.80 14.84 4.81
N SER A 267 -13.64 15.82 4.43
CA SER A 267 -13.20 17.23 4.36
C SER A 267 -12.74 17.84 5.68
N ARG A 268 -13.23 17.32 6.80
CA ARG A 268 -12.87 17.80 8.15
C ARG A 268 -11.80 16.97 8.84
N ARG A 269 -11.17 16.03 8.11
CA ARG A 269 -10.18 15.12 8.67
C ARG A 269 -8.84 15.32 8.00
N HIS A 270 -7.76 15.29 8.80
CA HIS A 270 -6.41 15.49 8.31
C HIS A 270 -5.46 14.51 9.00
N MET A 271 -4.50 13.97 8.25
CA MET A 271 -3.36 13.29 8.84
C MET A 271 -2.48 14.35 9.51
N PRO A 272 -2.05 14.17 10.77
CA PRO A 272 -1.12 15.09 11.40
C PRO A 272 0.20 15.15 10.61
N PRO A 273 0.91 16.28 10.56
CA PRO A 273 2.25 16.32 9.98
C PRO A 273 3.20 15.42 10.76
N PHE A 274 4.25 14.90 10.11
CA PHE A 274 5.32 14.21 10.82
C PHE A 274 6.16 15.20 11.63
N ASP A 275 6.46 14.88 12.87
CA ASP A 275 7.40 15.64 13.69
C ASP A 275 8.84 15.10 13.53
N LEU A 276 9.58 15.67 12.58
CA LEU A 276 10.96 15.27 12.30
C LEU A 276 11.95 15.67 13.39
N THR A 277 11.57 16.56 14.30
CA THR A 277 12.44 17.05 15.40
C THR A 277 12.66 16.01 16.49
N LYS A 278 11.83 14.98 16.52
CA LYS A 278 11.92 13.88 17.48
C LYS A 278 13.06 12.89 17.20
N PHE A 279 13.61 12.88 15.99
CA PHE A 279 14.64 11.91 15.60
C PHE A 279 15.88 11.98 16.49
N ARG A 280 16.40 10.82 16.90
CA ARG A 280 17.55 10.65 17.80
C ARG A 280 18.59 9.72 17.17
N LYS A 281 19.75 10.26 16.78
CA LYS A 281 20.84 9.50 16.16
C LYS A 281 21.38 8.36 17.02
N SER A 282 21.49 8.56 18.34
CA SER A 282 22.04 7.55 19.27
C SER A 282 21.10 6.37 19.54
N GLY A 283 19.82 6.48 19.16
CA GLY A 283 18.82 5.46 19.49
C GLY A 283 18.62 5.22 20.99
N ASN A 284 19.39 5.89 21.84
CA ASN A 284 19.30 5.78 23.28
C ASN A 284 18.50 6.94 23.86
N LEU A 285 17.62 6.62 24.80
CA LEU A 285 17.12 7.57 25.76
C LEU A 285 18.33 7.98 26.62
N THR A 286 18.69 9.26 26.63
CA THR A 286 19.58 9.78 27.66
C THR A 286 18.91 9.53 29.01
N LEU A 287 19.64 8.88 29.89
CA LEU A 287 19.21 8.60 31.28
C LEU A 287 19.26 9.88 32.15
N PHE A 288 18.86 11.05 31.59
CA PHE A 288 18.79 12.30 32.35
C PHE A 288 17.52 13.05 31.96
#